data_0a81bacd3d712214ca522d466d3e1b32
#
_entry.id   0a81bacd3d712214ca522d466d3e1b32
#
_cell.length_a   1.000
_cell.length_b   1.000
_cell.length_c   1.000
_cell.angle_alpha   90.00
_cell.angle_beta   90.00
_cell.angle_gamma   90.00
#
_symmetry.space_group_name_H-M   'P 1'
#
loop_
_entity.id
_entity.type
_entity.pdbx_description
1 polymer ?
#
loop_
_entity_poly.entity_id
_entity_poly.type
_entity_poly.pdbx_seq_one_letter_code
_entity_poly.pdbx_strand_id
1 'polypeptide(L)'
;MKDYAFMMRNTELFMSLWRSYRPVICKVHGYAVAGGSDIALCADMIVMSSDAMIGYMPTRVWGCPTTAMWVYRLGPERAKRMLFTGDKITGAEAEKLGLVLKSVPPEQLDAEVEALALRMATVPVNQLMMQKLVVNQAIEAMGLKNTQLLATVFDGITRHSPEGLNFKQRAETVGWKQAVRERDSGTWDWTENRPINPR
;
A
#
# COMPACT_ATOMS: atom_id res chain seq x y z
N MET A 1 7.36 21.51 -5.20
CA MET A 1 7.95 20.82 -6.37
C MET A 1 8.98 19.74 -6.00
N LYS A 2 9.89 19.95 -5.04
CA LYS A 2 10.89 18.92 -4.62
C LYS A 2 10.22 17.64 -4.11
N ASP A 3 9.22 17.76 -3.22
CA ASP A 3 8.49 16.60 -2.68
C ASP A 3 7.73 15.84 -3.76
N TYR A 4 7.07 16.57 -4.67
CA TYR A 4 6.42 15.95 -5.82
C TYR A 4 7.39 15.12 -6.66
N ALA A 5 8.53 15.69 -7.04
CA ALA A 5 9.54 15.00 -7.85
C ALA A 5 10.10 13.76 -7.13
N PHE A 6 10.34 13.88 -5.82
CA PHE A 6 10.80 12.78 -4.98
C PHE A 6 9.75 11.65 -4.92
N MET A 7 8.49 11.97 -4.63
CA MET A 7 7.43 10.98 -4.52
C MET A 7 7.04 10.37 -5.86
N MET A 8 7.09 11.15 -6.95
CA MET A 8 6.89 10.60 -8.29
C MET A 8 7.97 9.56 -8.63
N ARG A 9 9.22 9.85 -8.29
CA ARG A 9 10.33 8.88 -8.47
C ARG A 9 10.09 7.61 -7.64
N ASN A 10 9.65 7.74 -6.38
CA ASN A 10 9.33 6.57 -5.54
C ASN A 10 8.19 5.75 -6.15
N THR A 11 7.14 6.41 -6.62
CA THR A 11 6.01 5.75 -7.31
C THR A 11 6.50 4.96 -8.53
N GLU A 12 7.36 5.55 -9.37
CA GLU A 12 7.93 4.86 -10.52
C GLU A 12 8.77 3.64 -10.11
N LEU A 13 9.52 3.72 -9.01
CA LEU A 13 10.30 2.61 -8.48
C LEU A 13 9.39 1.48 -7.95
N PHE A 14 8.32 1.79 -7.21
CA PHE A 14 7.36 0.81 -6.75
C PHE A 14 6.66 0.13 -7.93
N MET A 15 6.27 0.91 -8.93
CA MET A 15 5.63 0.42 -10.15
C MET A 15 6.56 -0.38 -11.06
N SER A 16 7.85 -0.49 -10.76
CA SER A 16 8.76 -1.36 -11.51
C SER A 16 8.35 -2.84 -11.45
N LEU A 17 7.74 -3.27 -10.35
CA LEU A 17 7.17 -4.61 -10.20
C LEU A 17 6.01 -4.83 -11.17
N TRP A 18 5.11 -3.87 -11.28
CA TRP A 18 4.00 -3.86 -12.22
C TRP A 18 4.48 -3.90 -13.66
N ARG A 19 5.51 -3.09 -13.99
CA ARG A 19 6.06 -2.98 -15.36
C ARG A 19 7.07 -4.06 -15.72
N SER A 20 7.47 -4.91 -14.78
CA SER A 20 8.32 -6.06 -15.08
C SER A 20 7.69 -6.93 -16.17
N TYR A 21 8.46 -7.34 -17.15
CA TYR A 21 7.98 -8.27 -18.18
C TYR A 21 7.69 -9.67 -17.64
N ARG A 22 8.27 -10.03 -16.50
CA ARG A 22 8.00 -11.31 -15.84
C ARG A 22 6.96 -11.13 -14.74
N PRO A 23 6.10 -12.13 -14.50
CA PRO A 23 5.22 -12.13 -13.35
C PRO A 23 5.98 -11.99 -12.03
N VAL A 24 5.41 -11.26 -11.09
CA VAL A 24 5.96 -11.00 -9.77
C VAL A 24 4.97 -11.49 -8.72
N ILE A 25 5.41 -12.40 -7.85
CA ILE A 25 4.67 -12.81 -6.66
C ILE A 25 5.27 -12.11 -5.45
N CYS A 26 4.46 -11.37 -4.71
CA CYS A 26 4.85 -10.79 -3.44
C CYS A 26 4.50 -11.75 -2.31
N LYS A 27 5.50 -12.19 -1.55
CA LYS A 27 5.36 -12.97 -0.33
C LYS A 27 5.39 -12.01 0.86
N VAL A 28 4.31 -11.98 1.65
CA VAL A 28 4.19 -11.07 2.79
C VAL A 28 4.11 -11.84 4.10
N HIS A 29 5.06 -11.60 4.99
CA HIS A 29 5.02 -12.00 6.40
C HIS A 29 5.23 -10.76 7.29
N GLY A 30 4.73 -10.77 8.53
CA GLY A 30 4.86 -9.63 9.44
C GLY A 30 4.06 -8.42 8.98
N TYR A 31 4.70 -7.36 8.49
CA TYR A 31 4.04 -6.10 8.19
C TYR A 31 4.32 -5.62 6.75
N ALA A 32 3.26 -5.38 5.99
CA ALA A 32 3.27 -4.64 4.74
C ALA A 32 2.48 -3.33 4.92
N VAL A 33 3.09 -2.31 5.52
CA VAL A 33 2.41 -1.07 5.91
C VAL A 33 3.05 0.16 5.25
N ALA A 34 2.26 1.19 5.01
CA ALA A 34 2.72 2.42 4.33
C ALA A 34 3.39 2.09 2.98
N GLY A 35 4.64 2.50 2.74
CA GLY A 35 5.39 2.15 1.54
C GLY A 35 5.53 0.63 1.31
N GLY A 36 5.52 -0.18 2.36
CA GLY A 36 5.49 -1.65 2.24
C GLY A 36 4.21 -2.16 1.60
N SER A 37 3.06 -1.56 1.89
CA SER A 37 1.81 -1.87 1.20
C SER A 37 1.82 -1.39 -0.26
N ASP A 38 2.38 -0.21 -0.52
CA ASP A 38 2.54 0.28 -1.89
C ASP A 38 3.36 -0.69 -2.74
N ILE A 39 4.49 -1.19 -2.21
CA ILE A 39 5.32 -2.20 -2.91
C ILE A 39 4.52 -3.50 -3.13
N ALA A 40 3.91 -4.04 -2.09
CA ALA A 40 3.17 -5.29 -2.18
C ALA A 40 2.04 -5.23 -3.21
N LEU A 41 1.27 -4.13 -3.21
CA LEU A 41 0.14 -3.95 -4.13
C LEU A 41 0.56 -3.73 -5.59
N CYS A 42 1.82 -3.40 -5.86
CA CYS A 42 2.36 -3.31 -7.23
C CYS A 42 2.78 -4.66 -7.82
N ALA A 43 2.86 -5.73 -7.04
CA ALA A 43 3.11 -7.08 -7.57
C ALA A 43 1.87 -7.62 -8.32
N ASP A 44 2.06 -8.63 -9.16
CA ASP A 44 0.94 -9.24 -9.89
C ASP A 44 0.04 -10.05 -8.96
N MET A 45 0.65 -10.82 -8.08
CA MET A 45 -0.03 -11.65 -7.08
C MET A 45 0.60 -11.44 -5.71
N ILE A 46 -0.23 -11.57 -4.68
CA ILE A 46 0.21 -11.44 -3.28
C ILE A 46 -0.26 -12.67 -2.52
N VAL A 47 0.67 -13.31 -1.82
CA VAL A 47 0.37 -14.37 -0.85
C VAL A 47 0.86 -13.90 0.52
N MET A 48 0.01 -13.96 1.53
CA MET A 48 0.32 -13.48 2.88
C MET A 48 0.26 -14.59 3.91
N SER A 49 1.07 -14.49 4.96
CA SER A 49 0.76 -15.23 6.18
C SER A 49 -0.50 -14.68 6.85
N SER A 50 -1.30 -15.57 7.45
CA SER A 50 -2.63 -15.23 7.98
C SER A 50 -2.59 -14.18 9.09
N ASP A 51 -1.49 -14.10 9.82
CA ASP A 51 -1.20 -13.17 10.91
C ASP A 51 -0.48 -11.89 10.46
N ALA A 52 0.04 -11.85 9.22
CA ALA A 52 0.67 -10.66 8.69
C ALA A 52 -0.33 -9.51 8.55
N MET A 53 0.16 -8.29 8.67
CA MET A 53 -0.67 -7.08 8.66
C MET A 53 -0.40 -6.23 7.43
N ILE A 54 -1.46 -5.77 6.77
CA ILE A 54 -1.37 -4.82 5.66
C ILE A 54 -2.26 -3.61 5.91
N GLY A 55 -1.78 -2.40 5.57
CA GLY A 55 -2.52 -1.16 5.77
C GLY A 55 -1.75 0.08 5.35
N TYR A 56 -2.45 1.23 5.33
CA TYR A 56 -1.84 2.52 4.98
C TYR A 56 -2.16 3.58 6.05
N MET A 57 -1.57 3.47 7.23
CA MET A 57 -1.80 4.37 8.35
C MET A 57 -1.34 5.84 8.10
N PRO A 58 -0.38 6.15 7.18
CA PRO A 58 -0.05 7.55 6.89
C PRO A 58 -1.23 8.41 6.44
N THR A 59 -2.30 7.79 5.91
CA THR A 59 -3.53 8.52 5.57
C THR A 59 -4.13 9.33 6.73
N ARG A 60 -3.79 8.98 7.99
CA ARG A 60 -4.31 9.66 9.18
C ARG A 60 -3.74 11.06 9.35
N VAL A 61 -2.57 11.37 8.78
CA VAL A 61 -2.01 12.73 8.83
C VAL A 61 -0.97 13.05 7.76
N TRP A 62 -0.18 12.14 7.27
CA TRP A 62 1.00 12.53 6.49
C TRP A 62 1.28 11.60 5.33
N GLY A 63 0.29 11.38 4.49
CA GLY A 63 0.48 10.56 3.30
C GLY A 63 -0.77 10.26 2.50
N CYS A 64 -0.54 10.08 1.22
CA CYS A 64 -1.50 9.52 0.27
C CYS A 64 -0.78 8.40 -0.47
N PRO A 65 -1.40 7.20 -0.65
CA PRO A 65 -0.74 6.09 -1.34
C PRO A 65 -0.57 6.44 -2.82
N THR A 66 0.65 6.82 -3.21
CA THR A 66 0.94 7.40 -4.52
C THR A 66 0.84 6.41 -5.67
N THR A 67 0.94 5.10 -5.40
CA THR A 67 0.72 4.05 -6.39
C THR A 67 -0.75 3.91 -6.80
N ALA A 68 -1.68 4.39 -5.97
CA ALA A 68 -3.13 4.30 -6.13
C ALA A 68 -3.68 2.85 -6.24
N MET A 69 -2.85 1.83 -5.98
CA MET A 69 -3.21 0.42 -6.20
C MET A 69 -4.35 -0.08 -5.30
N TRP A 70 -4.61 0.58 -4.17
CA TRP A 70 -5.70 0.22 -3.27
C TRP A 70 -7.06 0.17 -3.98
N VAL A 71 -7.40 1.19 -4.77
CA VAL A 71 -8.70 1.26 -5.46
C VAL A 71 -8.80 0.24 -6.59
N TYR A 72 -7.70 -0.01 -7.30
CA TYR A 72 -7.68 -0.97 -8.40
C TYR A 72 -7.77 -2.42 -7.94
N ARG A 73 -7.35 -2.72 -6.70
CA ARG A 73 -7.45 -4.07 -6.12
C ARG A 73 -8.73 -4.33 -5.34
N LEU A 74 -9.25 -3.33 -4.62
CA LEU A 74 -10.39 -3.51 -3.72
C LEU A 74 -11.71 -2.97 -4.26
N GLY A 75 -11.66 -2.15 -5.32
CA GLY A 75 -12.78 -1.32 -5.71
C GLY A 75 -12.98 -0.12 -4.76
N PRO A 76 -13.87 0.82 -5.12
CA PRO A 76 -13.92 2.13 -4.47
C PRO A 76 -14.37 2.10 -3.01
N GLU A 77 -15.35 1.27 -2.65
CA GLU A 77 -15.92 1.25 -1.30
C GLU A 77 -14.90 0.73 -0.26
N ARG A 78 -14.32 -0.43 -0.53
CA ARG A 78 -13.35 -1.07 0.38
C ARG A 78 -12.04 -0.27 0.46
N ALA A 79 -11.60 0.30 -0.68
CA ALA A 79 -10.46 1.20 -0.69
C ALA A 79 -10.70 2.45 0.17
N LYS A 80 -11.88 3.07 0.07
CA LYS A 80 -12.29 4.19 0.93
C LYS A 80 -12.30 3.79 2.41
N ARG A 81 -12.87 2.63 2.76
CA ARG A 81 -12.80 2.14 4.15
C ARG A 81 -11.37 2.11 4.65
N MET A 82 -10.46 1.46 3.91
CA MET A 82 -9.05 1.34 4.32
C MET A 82 -8.35 2.70 4.45
N LEU A 83 -8.58 3.58 3.48
CA LEU A 83 -7.89 4.87 3.40
C LEU A 83 -8.54 5.97 4.27
N PHE A 84 -9.83 5.86 4.62
CA PHE A 84 -10.48 6.84 5.50
C PHE A 84 -10.25 6.52 6.98
N THR A 85 -10.07 5.24 7.31
CA THR A 85 -9.80 4.82 8.70
C THR A 85 -8.32 4.73 9.00
N GLY A 86 -7.48 4.45 8.00
CA GLY A 86 -6.07 4.13 8.18
C GLY A 86 -5.87 2.83 8.98
N ASP A 87 -6.84 1.94 8.94
CA ASP A 87 -6.75 0.63 9.61
C ASP A 87 -5.72 -0.27 8.94
N LYS A 88 -5.25 -1.22 9.68
CA LYS A 88 -4.53 -2.39 9.17
C LYS A 88 -5.39 -3.63 9.36
N ILE A 89 -5.30 -4.55 8.41
CA ILE A 89 -6.03 -5.82 8.42
C ILE A 89 -5.06 -6.99 8.38
N THR A 90 -5.49 -8.13 8.87
CA THR A 90 -4.73 -9.38 8.82
C THR A 90 -4.68 -9.94 7.39
N GLY A 91 -3.72 -10.86 7.12
CA GLY A 91 -3.69 -11.59 5.85
C GLY A 91 -4.99 -12.35 5.59
N ALA A 92 -5.57 -12.96 6.63
CA ALA A 92 -6.84 -13.66 6.53
C ALA A 92 -8.02 -12.74 6.14
N GLU A 93 -8.05 -11.51 6.67
CA GLU A 93 -9.04 -10.50 6.28
C GLU A 93 -8.77 -9.97 4.87
N ALA A 94 -7.50 -9.77 4.51
CA ALA A 94 -7.11 -9.31 3.19
C ALA A 94 -7.54 -10.27 2.08
N GLU A 95 -7.45 -11.59 2.31
CA GLU A 95 -7.97 -12.61 1.39
C GLU A 95 -9.50 -12.53 1.27
N LYS A 96 -10.22 -12.46 2.39
CA LYS A 96 -11.69 -12.32 2.38
C LYS A 96 -12.17 -11.08 1.62
N LEU A 97 -11.42 -10.00 1.68
CA LEU A 97 -11.72 -8.77 0.95
C LEU A 97 -11.32 -8.83 -0.53
N GLY A 98 -10.53 -9.82 -0.93
CA GLY A 98 -9.98 -9.92 -2.29
C GLY A 98 -8.80 -8.97 -2.55
N LEU A 99 -8.14 -8.46 -1.50
CA LEU A 99 -6.95 -7.62 -1.63
C LEU A 99 -5.72 -8.44 -2.02
N VAL A 100 -5.63 -9.67 -1.49
CA VAL A 100 -4.56 -10.62 -1.78
C VAL A 100 -5.13 -11.91 -2.35
N LEU A 101 -4.31 -12.62 -3.11
CA LEU A 101 -4.73 -13.84 -3.79
C LEU A 101 -5.04 -14.96 -2.78
N LYS A 102 -4.17 -15.09 -1.77
CA LYS A 102 -4.27 -16.17 -0.77
C LYS A 102 -3.60 -15.78 0.54
N SER A 103 -4.14 -16.34 1.61
CA SER A 103 -3.57 -16.25 2.96
C SER A 103 -3.43 -17.66 3.53
N VAL A 104 -2.28 -17.96 4.13
CA VAL A 104 -1.97 -19.26 4.71
C VAL A 104 -1.31 -19.12 6.08
N PRO A 105 -1.32 -20.15 6.92
CA PRO A 105 -0.52 -20.13 8.16
C PRO A 105 0.95 -19.79 7.88
N PRO A 106 1.65 -19.09 8.79
CA PRO A 106 3.03 -18.62 8.55
C PRO A 106 3.99 -19.71 8.11
N GLU A 107 3.87 -20.89 8.68
CA GLU A 107 4.71 -22.06 8.37
C GLU A 107 4.48 -22.67 6.99
N GLN A 108 3.36 -22.33 6.35
CA GLN A 108 3.01 -22.81 5.00
C GLN A 108 3.34 -21.79 3.90
N LEU A 109 3.70 -20.56 4.28
CA LEU A 109 3.81 -19.44 3.34
C LEU A 109 4.86 -19.71 2.24
N ASP A 110 6.01 -20.22 2.60
CA ASP A 110 7.09 -20.51 1.64
C ASP A 110 6.67 -21.59 0.64
N ALA A 111 6.11 -22.68 1.14
CA ALA A 111 5.66 -23.81 0.31
C ALA A 111 4.53 -23.37 -0.67
N GLU A 112 3.60 -22.53 -0.21
CA GLU A 112 2.50 -22.02 -1.04
C GLU A 112 3.02 -21.12 -2.16
N VAL A 113 3.94 -20.21 -1.85
CA VAL A 113 4.53 -19.31 -2.86
C VAL A 113 5.35 -20.10 -3.87
N GLU A 114 6.13 -21.06 -3.42
CA GLU A 114 6.93 -21.92 -4.30
C GLU A 114 6.05 -22.76 -5.22
N ALA A 115 5.01 -23.38 -4.69
CA ALA A 115 4.05 -24.17 -5.49
C ALA A 115 3.39 -23.31 -6.58
N LEU A 116 2.98 -22.07 -6.24
CA LEU A 116 2.43 -21.13 -7.21
C LEU A 116 3.46 -20.75 -8.29
N ALA A 117 4.70 -20.46 -7.89
CA ALA A 117 5.78 -20.10 -8.81
C ALA A 117 6.14 -21.26 -9.76
N LEU A 118 6.25 -22.49 -9.23
CA LEU A 118 6.51 -23.69 -10.03
C LEU A 118 5.37 -23.94 -11.03
N ARG A 119 4.11 -23.79 -10.61
CA ARG A 119 2.97 -23.93 -11.51
C ARG A 119 3.01 -22.91 -12.64
N MET A 120 3.35 -21.64 -12.34
CA MET A 120 3.52 -20.59 -13.36
C MET A 120 4.69 -20.91 -14.30
N ALA A 121 5.78 -21.47 -13.80
CA ALA A 121 6.96 -21.81 -14.59
C ALA A 121 6.68 -22.89 -15.66
N THR A 122 5.55 -23.61 -15.59
CA THR A 122 5.12 -24.53 -16.65
C THR A 122 4.56 -23.80 -17.88
N VAL A 123 4.25 -22.52 -17.78
CA VAL A 123 3.74 -21.71 -18.89
C VAL A 123 4.92 -21.04 -19.60
N PRO A 124 4.99 -21.07 -20.94
CA PRO A 124 6.06 -20.39 -21.69
C PRO A 124 6.14 -18.90 -21.31
N VAL A 125 7.36 -18.41 -21.11
CA VAL A 125 7.60 -17.03 -20.64
C VAL A 125 6.94 -15.95 -21.51
N ASN A 126 6.94 -16.14 -22.84
CA ASN A 126 6.29 -15.21 -23.76
C ASN A 126 4.78 -15.15 -23.55
N GLN A 127 4.14 -16.27 -23.21
CA GLN A 127 2.71 -16.30 -22.87
C GLN A 127 2.44 -15.54 -21.56
N LEU A 128 3.25 -15.75 -20.53
CA LEU A 128 3.13 -15.02 -19.28
C LEU A 128 3.27 -13.51 -19.48
N MET A 129 4.27 -13.08 -20.29
CA MET A 129 4.49 -11.68 -20.63
C MET A 129 3.27 -11.07 -21.34
N MET A 130 2.77 -11.75 -22.38
CA MET A 130 1.61 -11.25 -23.15
C MET A 130 0.36 -11.15 -22.28
N GLN A 131 0.06 -12.15 -21.46
CA GLN A 131 -1.09 -12.12 -20.54
C GLN A 131 -0.97 -10.99 -19.52
N LYS A 132 0.22 -10.82 -18.92
CA LYS A 132 0.46 -9.70 -17.99
C LYS A 132 0.23 -8.34 -18.67
N LEU A 133 0.76 -8.14 -19.87
CA LEU A 133 0.60 -6.88 -20.59
C LEU A 133 -0.88 -6.58 -20.91
N VAL A 134 -1.66 -7.60 -21.31
CA VAL A 134 -3.10 -7.44 -21.58
C VAL A 134 -3.86 -7.05 -20.30
N VAL A 135 -3.61 -7.73 -19.18
CA VAL A 135 -4.27 -7.43 -17.91
C VAL A 135 -3.87 -6.04 -17.40
N ASN A 136 -2.57 -5.71 -17.46
CA ASN A 136 -2.08 -4.41 -17.05
C ASN A 136 -2.66 -3.28 -17.92
N GLN A 137 -2.78 -3.49 -19.24
CA GLN A 137 -3.38 -2.51 -20.15
C GLN A 137 -4.83 -2.19 -19.78
N ALA A 138 -5.61 -3.16 -19.33
CA ALA A 138 -6.97 -2.91 -18.87
C ALA A 138 -7.01 -1.96 -17.66
N ILE A 139 -6.10 -2.14 -16.70
CA ILE A 139 -5.96 -1.26 -15.53
C ILE A 139 -5.43 0.13 -15.93
N GLU A 140 -4.45 0.19 -16.84
CA GLU A 140 -3.94 1.48 -17.34
C GLU A 140 -5.05 2.27 -18.07
N ALA A 141 -5.90 1.60 -18.86
CA ALA A 141 -7.05 2.21 -19.54
C ALA A 141 -8.10 2.77 -18.57
N MET A 142 -8.16 2.24 -17.33
CA MET A 142 -9.00 2.79 -16.27
C MET A 142 -8.44 4.09 -15.64
N GLY A 143 -7.33 4.62 -16.16
CA GLY A 143 -6.77 5.90 -15.73
C GLY A 143 -5.74 5.79 -14.59
N LEU A 144 -5.06 4.66 -14.43
CA LEU A 144 -4.08 4.45 -13.38
C LEU A 144 -3.05 5.59 -13.30
N LYS A 145 -2.46 5.97 -14.44
CA LYS A 145 -1.44 7.04 -14.49
C LYS A 145 -1.97 8.39 -13.98
N ASN A 146 -3.18 8.76 -14.37
CA ASN A 146 -3.81 10.01 -13.94
C ASN A 146 -4.12 9.98 -12.44
N THR A 147 -4.57 8.85 -11.92
CA THR A 147 -4.84 8.66 -10.49
C THR A 147 -3.56 8.76 -9.67
N GLN A 148 -2.46 8.16 -10.15
CA GLN A 148 -1.13 8.26 -9.51
C GLN A 148 -0.61 9.69 -9.49
N LEU A 149 -0.80 10.44 -10.58
CA LEU A 149 -0.42 11.86 -10.65
C LEU A 149 -1.13 12.66 -9.56
N LEU A 150 -2.46 12.51 -9.44
CA LEU A 150 -3.27 13.20 -8.44
C LEU A 150 -2.85 12.78 -7.01
N ALA A 151 -2.67 11.49 -6.77
CA ALA A 151 -2.25 10.97 -5.46
C ALA A 151 -0.87 11.51 -5.06
N THR A 152 0.07 11.62 -6.00
CA THR A 152 1.41 12.17 -5.76
C THR A 152 1.36 13.66 -5.43
N VAL A 153 0.50 14.45 -6.10
CA VAL A 153 0.28 15.85 -5.76
C VAL A 153 -0.26 15.99 -4.33
N PHE A 154 -1.28 15.20 -3.99
CA PHE A 154 -1.88 15.25 -2.65
C PHE A 154 -0.93 14.75 -1.56
N ASP A 155 -0.13 13.72 -1.82
CA ASP A 155 0.92 13.29 -0.88
C ASP A 155 1.91 14.43 -0.56
N GLY A 156 2.30 15.22 -1.56
CA GLY A 156 3.10 16.41 -1.36
C GLY A 156 2.39 17.49 -0.53
N ILE A 157 1.10 17.73 -0.80
CA ILE A 157 0.29 18.73 -0.08
C ILE A 157 0.13 18.36 1.39
N THR A 158 -0.11 17.08 1.73
CA THR A 158 -0.31 16.64 3.12
C THR A 158 0.85 17.01 4.05
N ARG A 159 2.07 17.09 3.52
CA ARG A 159 3.27 17.45 4.30
C ARG A 159 3.35 18.94 4.63
N HIS A 160 2.63 19.76 3.89
CA HIS A 160 2.61 21.22 4.01
C HIS A 160 1.26 21.74 4.53
N SER A 161 0.31 20.85 4.81
CA SER A 161 -0.94 21.20 5.48
C SER A 161 -0.68 21.57 6.96
N PRO A 162 -1.58 22.30 7.62
CA PRO A 162 -1.46 22.57 9.05
C PRO A 162 -1.26 21.29 9.88
N GLU A 163 -2.01 20.24 9.59
CA GLU A 163 -1.93 18.95 10.27
C GLU A 163 -0.56 18.25 10.03
N GLY A 164 -0.05 18.34 8.80
CA GLY A 164 1.26 17.80 8.44
C GLY A 164 2.41 18.52 9.15
N LEU A 165 2.31 19.85 9.29
CA LEU A 165 3.27 20.65 10.04
C LEU A 165 3.19 20.36 11.54
N ASN A 166 1.98 20.22 12.11
CA ASN A 166 1.77 19.83 13.50
C ASN A 166 2.36 18.43 13.79
N PHE A 167 2.17 17.47 12.89
CA PHE A 167 2.77 16.15 13.02
C PHE A 167 4.31 16.23 13.02
N LYS A 168 4.89 17.02 12.12
CA LYS A 168 6.34 17.22 12.06
C LYS A 168 6.85 17.82 13.37
N GLN A 169 6.24 18.90 13.84
CA GLN A 169 6.60 19.57 15.10
C GLN A 169 6.51 18.61 16.29
N ARG A 170 5.44 17.81 16.34
CA ARG A 170 5.27 16.79 17.38
C ARG A 170 6.39 15.76 17.34
N ALA A 171 6.74 15.27 16.14
CA ALA A 171 7.82 14.31 15.96
C ALA A 171 9.18 14.87 16.38
N GLU A 172 9.44 16.16 16.17
CA GLU A 172 10.63 16.84 16.64
C GLU A 172 10.66 17.00 18.18
N THR A 173 9.49 17.13 18.81
CA THR A 173 9.36 17.32 20.28
C THR A 173 9.45 16.01 21.05
N VAL A 174 8.71 14.97 20.62
CA VAL A 174 8.58 13.71 21.39
C VAL A 174 9.31 12.52 20.76
N GLY A 175 9.92 12.75 19.61
CA GLY A 175 10.55 11.73 18.79
C GLY A 175 9.58 11.02 17.84
N TRP A 176 10.11 10.59 16.71
CA TRP A 176 9.34 9.98 15.60
C TRP A 176 8.50 8.79 16.04
N LYS A 177 9.05 7.88 16.85
CA LYS A 177 8.36 6.68 17.30
C LYS A 177 7.09 6.98 18.11
N GLN A 178 7.13 8.01 18.95
CA GLN A 178 5.97 8.41 19.75
C GLN A 178 4.91 9.09 18.88
N ALA A 179 5.30 10.03 18.01
CA ALA A 179 4.38 10.69 17.11
C ALA A 179 3.65 9.69 16.17
N VAL A 180 4.37 8.68 15.67
CA VAL A 180 3.78 7.60 14.86
C VAL A 180 2.78 6.77 15.67
N ARG A 181 3.08 6.44 16.94
CA ARG A 181 2.11 5.73 17.79
C ARG A 181 0.84 6.54 18.02
N GLU A 182 0.97 7.84 18.30
CA GLU A 182 -0.16 8.75 18.49
C GLU A 182 -1.01 8.85 17.21
N ARG A 183 -0.38 8.93 16.05
CA ARG A 183 -1.06 8.87 14.75
C ARG A 183 -1.82 7.56 14.55
N ASP A 184 -1.15 6.43 14.75
CA ASP A 184 -1.69 5.12 14.42
C ASP A 184 -2.78 4.68 15.42
N SER A 185 -2.70 5.15 16.67
CA SER A 185 -3.73 4.91 17.68
C SER A 185 -4.89 5.92 17.65
N GLY A 186 -4.75 7.04 16.90
CA GLY A 186 -5.77 8.07 16.84
C GLY A 186 -5.95 8.83 18.17
N THR A 187 -4.90 8.92 18.97
CA THR A 187 -4.94 9.59 20.29
C THR A 187 -4.53 11.06 20.25
N TRP A 188 -4.22 11.58 19.06
CA TRP A 188 -3.81 12.97 18.87
C TRP A 188 -4.65 13.66 17.80
N ASP A 189 -5.19 14.83 18.12
CA ASP A 189 -5.86 15.70 17.18
C ASP A 189 -4.81 16.58 16.47
N TRP A 190 -4.57 16.25 15.20
CA TRP A 190 -3.55 16.94 14.41
C TRP A 190 -3.99 18.33 13.95
N THR A 191 -5.28 18.62 13.92
CA THR A 191 -5.82 19.95 13.59
C THR A 191 -5.60 20.91 14.75
N GLU A 192 -5.99 20.50 15.95
CA GLU A 192 -5.86 21.31 17.18
C GLU A 192 -4.50 21.13 17.88
N ASN A 193 -3.67 20.22 17.38
CA ASN A 193 -2.35 19.87 17.92
C ASN A 193 -2.36 19.54 19.44
N ARG A 194 -3.31 18.72 19.87
CA ARG A 194 -3.52 18.31 21.27
C ARG A 194 -3.94 16.86 21.41
N PRO A 195 -3.79 16.27 22.62
CA PRO A 195 -4.34 14.94 22.88
C PRO A 195 -5.85 14.90 22.70
N ILE A 196 -6.35 13.79 22.13
CA ILE A 196 -7.78 13.46 22.12
C ILE A 196 -8.12 12.86 23.48
N ASN A 197 -8.99 13.53 24.26
CA ASN A 197 -9.55 12.94 25.47
C ASN A 197 -10.48 11.78 25.07
N PRO A 198 -10.24 10.54 25.54
CA PRO A 198 -11.18 9.46 25.30
C PRO A 198 -12.55 9.84 25.90
N ARG A 199 -13.58 9.77 25.06
CA ARG A 199 -14.97 9.92 25.50
C ARG A 199 -15.43 8.68 26.25
#